data_6cdce17dd6858eaa5ac6ccbfc2d89a3e
#
_entry.id   6cdce17dd6858eaa5ac6ccbfc2d89a3e
#
_cell.length_a   1.000
_cell.length_b   1.000
_cell.length_c   1.000
_cell.angle_alpha   90.00
_cell.angle_beta   90.00
_cell.angle_gamma   90.00
#
_symmetry.space_group_name_H-M   'P 1'
#
loop_
_entity.id
_entity.type
_entity.pdbx_description
1 polymer ?
#
loop_
_entity_poly.entity_id
_entity_poly.type
_entity_poly.pdbx_seq_one_letter_code
_entity_poly.pdbx_strand_id
1 'polypeptide(L)'
;GNRDNWNFDPYEGFEDETQIGGRGVSDQLGGIVSAVYGAKIMKDLGLLNDKYRVLVVGTVQEEDCDGLCWEYMIKERNIRPEFVVSTEPTDGGIYRGQRGRMEIRVDVQGVSCHGSAPERGDNAIYKMADILQDIRDLNANSADESTAIKGLVKMLDPKFNPDHYEEARFLGRGTVTASQIFYTSPSRCAVADSCAVSLDRRMTAGETWQSCLAEIEALPHVQKYGAKVSMYEYARPSWTGLTYPIECYF
;
A
#
# COMPACT_ATOMS: atom_id res chain seq x y z
N GLY A 1 10.04 7.49 8.64
CA GLY A 1 10.66 6.58 9.61
C GLY A 1 11.45 7.33 10.68
N ASN A 2 11.81 6.68 11.77
CA ASN A 2 12.57 7.32 12.84
C ASN A 2 13.99 7.69 12.35
N ARG A 3 14.39 8.95 12.56
CA ARG A 3 15.72 9.48 12.21
C ARG A 3 16.84 8.73 12.94
N ASP A 4 16.58 8.29 14.17
CA ASP A 4 17.55 7.55 15.00
C ASP A 4 17.93 6.16 14.46
N ASN A 5 17.17 5.64 13.48
CA ASN A 5 17.47 4.38 12.82
C ASN A 5 18.47 4.50 11.67
N TRP A 6 18.96 5.72 11.40
CA TRP A 6 19.94 6.00 10.37
C TRP A 6 21.32 6.19 10.98
N ASN A 7 22.35 5.71 10.30
CA ASN A 7 23.75 5.90 10.69
C ASN A 7 24.37 7.21 10.16
N PHE A 8 23.55 8.01 9.46
CA PHE A 8 23.87 9.36 8.98
C PHE A 8 22.59 10.20 8.97
N ASP A 9 22.69 11.50 8.76
CA ASP A 9 21.50 12.36 8.62
C ASP A 9 20.80 12.08 7.29
N PRO A 10 19.58 11.51 7.30
CA PRO A 10 18.90 11.12 6.07
C PRO A 10 18.46 12.31 5.20
N TYR A 11 18.39 13.52 5.75
CA TYR A 11 17.95 14.71 5.01
C TYR A 11 19.12 15.56 4.49
N GLU A 12 20.26 15.52 5.16
CA GLU A 12 21.51 16.08 4.61
C GLU A 12 22.12 15.15 3.57
N GLY A 13 21.97 13.84 3.80
CA GLY A 13 22.50 12.81 2.95
C GLY A 13 24.03 12.78 2.91
N PHE A 14 24.58 12.02 2.01
CA PHE A 14 26.00 12.01 1.69
C PHE A 14 26.23 11.59 0.25
N GLU A 15 27.40 11.94 -0.29
CA GLU A 15 27.90 11.52 -1.60
C GLU A 15 29.37 11.13 -1.46
N ASP A 16 29.75 10.01 -2.05
CA ASP A 16 31.15 9.60 -2.22
C ASP A 16 31.39 9.12 -3.65
N GLU A 17 32.55 8.53 -3.92
CA GLU A 17 32.94 8.09 -5.28
C GLU A 17 32.04 6.96 -5.85
N THR A 18 31.30 6.29 -5.00
CA THR A 18 30.57 5.04 -5.34
C THR A 18 29.08 5.10 -5.07
N GLN A 19 28.64 5.99 -4.20
CA GLN A 19 27.25 6.01 -3.76
C GLN A 19 26.77 7.40 -3.32
N ILE A 20 25.47 7.57 -3.43
CA ILE A 20 24.73 8.69 -2.86
C ILE A 20 23.73 8.13 -1.85
N GLY A 21 23.73 8.66 -0.65
CA GLY A 21 22.81 8.23 0.42
C GLY A 21 21.91 9.35 0.90
N GLY A 22 20.65 9.05 1.15
CA GLY A 22 19.68 10.02 1.66
C GLY A 22 18.25 9.49 1.59
N ARG A 23 17.35 10.15 2.31
CA ARG A 23 15.93 9.87 2.22
C ARG A 23 15.42 10.20 0.81
N GLY A 24 14.75 9.23 0.16
CA GLY A 24 14.21 9.41 -1.18
C GLY A 24 15.21 9.21 -2.33
N VAL A 25 16.49 8.94 -2.05
CA VAL A 25 17.51 8.78 -3.11
C VAL A 25 17.19 7.55 -3.99
N SER A 26 16.91 6.39 -3.37
CA SER A 26 16.51 5.18 -4.07
C SER A 26 15.05 5.23 -4.48
N ASP A 27 14.20 5.61 -3.55
CA ASP A 27 12.76 5.67 -3.72
C ASP A 27 12.24 7.11 -3.52
N GLN A 28 12.06 7.91 -4.66
CA GLN A 28 12.63 7.52 -5.95
C GLN A 28 13.15 8.76 -6.73
N LEU A 29 13.91 9.61 -6.07
CA LEU A 29 14.54 10.78 -6.75
C LEU A 29 15.47 10.34 -7.88
N GLY A 30 16.21 9.23 -7.69
CA GLY A 30 17.06 8.65 -8.72
C GLY A 30 16.27 8.28 -9.98
N GLY A 31 15.06 7.74 -9.83
CA GLY A 31 14.16 7.45 -10.94
C GLY A 31 13.70 8.68 -11.70
N ILE A 32 13.36 9.76 -11.01
CA ILE A 32 12.97 11.04 -11.63
C ILE A 32 14.16 11.63 -12.43
N VAL A 33 15.35 11.62 -11.85
CA VAL A 33 16.56 12.08 -12.54
C VAL A 33 16.81 11.25 -13.81
N SER A 34 16.70 9.92 -13.71
CA SER A 34 16.85 9.00 -14.84
C SER A 34 15.84 9.29 -15.95
N ALA A 35 14.58 9.57 -15.60
CA ALA A 35 13.53 9.91 -16.56
C ALA A 35 13.85 11.23 -17.32
N VAL A 36 14.33 12.27 -16.59
CA VAL A 36 14.75 13.55 -17.21
C VAL A 36 15.90 13.35 -18.17
N TYR A 37 16.95 12.65 -17.73
CA TYR A 37 18.12 12.42 -18.59
C TYR A 37 17.80 11.46 -19.74
N GLY A 38 16.96 10.46 -19.54
CA GLY A 38 16.48 9.60 -20.62
C GLY A 38 15.75 10.38 -21.71
N ALA A 39 14.84 11.27 -21.33
CA ALA A 39 14.14 12.15 -22.27
C ALA A 39 15.12 13.11 -23.00
N LYS A 40 16.11 13.66 -22.27
CA LYS A 40 17.16 14.49 -22.87
C LYS A 40 18.00 13.71 -23.91
N ILE A 41 18.43 12.51 -23.56
CA ILE A 41 19.22 11.64 -24.48
C ILE A 41 18.39 11.33 -25.74
N MET A 42 17.12 10.99 -25.62
CA MET A 42 16.24 10.77 -26.75
C MET A 42 16.18 12.01 -27.67
N LYS A 43 16.10 13.19 -27.08
CA LYS A 43 16.11 14.46 -27.83
C LYS A 43 17.43 14.69 -28.54
N ASP A 44 18.54 14.55 -27.82
CA ASP A 44 19.88 14.80 -28.35
C ASP A 44 20.27 13.82 -29.50
N LEU A 45 19.76 12.58 -29.43
CA LEU A 45 19.94 11.57 -30.45
C LEU A 45 18.95 11.68 -31.62
N GLY A 46 18.02 12.66 -31.60
CA GLY A 46 17.02 12.83 -32.65
C GLY A 46 15.96 11.69 -32.69
N LEU A 47 15.79 10.96 -31.59
CA LEU A 47 14.81 9.87 -31.50
C LEU A 47 13.37 10.38 -31.28
N LEU A 48 13.24 11.63 -30.81
CA LEU A 48 11.93 12.28 -30.71
C LEU A 48 11.57 12.89 -32.07
N ASN A 49 10.45 12.47 -32.60
CA ASN A 49 9.88 13.02 -33.83
C ASN A 49 8.54 13.71 -33.53
N ASP A 50 7.96 14.38 -34.52
CA ASP A 50 6.72 15.15 -34.38
C ASP A 50 5.48 14.30 -34.01
N LYS A 51 5.60 12.97 -34.01
CA LYS A 51 4.52 12.05 -33.67
C LYS A 51 4.38 11.78 -32.19
N TYR A 52 5.46 12.02 -31.39
CA TYR A 52 5.50 11.68 -29.98
C TYR A 52 5.85 12.86 -29.12
N ARG A 53 5.22 12.94 -27.98
CA ARG A 53 5.58 13.83 -26.89
C ARG A 53 5.95 13.00 -25.68
N VAL A 54 7.13 13.26 -25.12
CA VAL A 54 7.54 12.71 -23.81
C VAL A 54 7.21 13.74 -22.74
N LEU A 55 6.46 13.31 -21.72
CA LEU A 55 6.18 14.09 -20.53
C LEU A 55 6.91 13.42 -19.36
N VAL A 56 7.84 14.16 -18.74
CA VAL A 56 8.42 13.74 -17.47
C VAL A 56 7.61 14.38 -16.36
N VAL A 57 7.13 13.56 -15.46
CA VAL A 57 6.18 13.95 -14.41
C VAL A 57 6.74 13.60 -13.05
N GLY A 58 6.85 14.59 -12.16
CA GLY A 58 7.07 14.37 -10.74
C GLY A 58 5.73 14.43 -10.01
N THR A 59 5.35 13.34 -9.38
CA THR A 59 4.13 13.26 -8.57
C THR A 59 4.44 13.47 -7.10
N VAL A 60 3.42 13.73 -6.29
CA VAL A 60 3.52 13.89 -4.85
C VAL A 60 2.56 12.95 -4.15
N GLN A 61 2.80 12.67 -2.86
CA GLN A 61 1.96 11.82 -2.02
C GLN A 61 1.78 10.39 -2.58
N GLU A 62 2.80 9.84 -3.16
CA GLU A 62 2.77 8.47 -3.62
C GLU A 62 2.57 7.51 -2.44
N GLU A 63 3.36 7.64 -1.38
CA GLU A 63 3.40 6.76 -0.21
C GLU A 63 2.06 6.63 0.55
N ASP A 64 1.34 7.75 0.68
CA ASP A 64 0.10 7.80 1.47
C ASP A 64 -1.16 7.74 0.62
N CYS A 65 -1.06 8.08 -0.65
CA CYS A 65 -2.20 8.30 -1.53
C CYS A 65 -1.93 7.82 -2.95
N ASP A 66 -1.52 6.57 -3.12
CA ASP A 66 -1.25 5.97 -4.41
C ASP A 66 -2.31 6.35 -5.44
N GLY A 67 -1.89 6.77 -6.60
CA GLY A 67 -2.78 7.07 -7.69
C GLY A 67 -3.56 8.39 -7.61
N LEU A 68 -3.62 9.07 -6.46
CA LEU A 68 -4.35 10.34 -6.33
C LEU A 68 -3.86 11.40 -7.31
N CYS A 69 -2.55 11.55 -7.41
CA CYS A 69 -1.93 12.51 -8.33
C CYS A 69 -2.23 12.15 -9.79
N TRP A 70 -2.18 10.87 -10.13
CA TRP A 70 -2.51 10.37 -11.46
C TRP A 70 -3.99 10.58 -11.79
N GLU A 71 -4.88 10.32 -10.85
CA GLU A 71 -6.31 10.56 -11.06
C GLU A 71 -6.60 12.04 -11.33
N TYR A 72 -5.97 12.95 -10.58
CA TYR A 72 -6.03 14.38 -10.86
C TYR A 72 -5.55 14.71 -12.28
N MET A 73 -4.41 14.18 -12.67
CA MET A 73 -3.85 14.42 -14.00
C MET A 73 -4.76 13.92 -15.11
N ILE A 74 -5.38 12.76 -14.92
CA ILE A 74 -6.29 12.17 -15.90
C ILE A 74 -7.61 12.91 -15.94
N LYS A 75 -8.25 13.15 -14.79
CA LYS A 75 -9.59 13.72 -14.71
C LYS A 75 -9.61 15.24 -14.89
N GLU A 76 -8.70 15.95 -14.22
CA GLU A 76 -8.70 17.41 -14.18
C GLU A 76 -7.80 18.04 -15.25
N ARG A 77 -6.67 17.38 -15.57
CA ARG A 77 -5.70 17.90 -16.54
C ARG A 77 -5.82 17.23 -17.91
N ASN A 78 -6.71 16.25 -18.05
CA ASN A 78 -6.96 15.49 -19.26
C ASN A 78 -5.68 14.91 -19.92
N ILE A 79 -4.71 14.49 -19.09
CA ILE A 79 -3.49 13.85 -19.57
C ILE A 79 -3.81 12.37 -19.85
N ARG A 80 -3.70 11.98 -21.10
CA ARG A 80 -4.03 10.64 -21.62
C ARG A 80 -2.84 10.08 -22.38
N PRO A 81 -1.82 9.56 -21.69
CA PRO A 81 -0.67 8.99 -22.35
C PRO A 81 -1.04 7.67 -23.06
N GLU A 82 -0.36 7.37 -24.15
CA GLU A 82 -0.42 6.06 -24.80
C GLU A 82 0.39 5.01 -24.04
N PHE A 83 1.53 5.44 -23.43
CA PHE A 83 2.37 4.63 -22.59
C PHE A 83 2.75 5.39 -21.32
N VAL A 84 2.89 4.65 -20.22
CA VAL A 84 3.42 5.16 -18.97
C VAL A 84 4.61 4.29 -18.55
N VAL A 85 5.71 4.96 -18.19
CA VAL A 85 6.86 4.33 -17.55
C VAL A 85 6.93 4.89 -16.13
N SER A 86 6.68 4.06 -15.14
CA SER A 86 6.90 4.40 -13.73
C SER A 86 8.31 3.99 -13.32
N THR A 87 8.97 4.84 -12.54
CA THR A 87 10.39 4.67 -12.22
C THR A 87 10.60 4.12 -10.82
N GLU A 88 9.77 3.20 -10.38
CA GLU A 88 9.93 2.53 -9.09
C GLU A 88 11.24 1.75 -8.97
N PRO A 89 11.80 1.58 -7.75
CA PRO A 89 12.97 0.72 -7.53
C PRO A 89 12.64 -0.74 -7.88
N THR A 90 13.31 -1.28 -8.91
CA THR A 90 13.04 -2.63 -9.46
C THR A 90 14.29 -3.47 -9.63
N ASP A 91 15.42 -3.05 -9.04
CA ASP A 91 16.73 -3.70 -9.23
C ASP A 91 17.09 -3.93 -10.71
N GLY A 92 16.71 -2.95 -11.58
CA GLY A 92 16.94 -3.01 -13.03
C GLY A 92 15.94 -3.89 -13.80
N GLY A 93 14.95 -4.47 -13.13
CA GLY A 93 13.88 -5.22 -13.78
C GLY A 93 12.83 -4.32 -14.43
N ILE A 94 12.08 -4.86 -15.39
CA ILE A 94 10.91 -4.21 -16.00
C ILE A 94 9.67 -4.96 -15.55
N TYR A 95 8.92 -4.35 -14.62
CA TYR A 95 7.64 -4.88 -14.17
C TYR A 95 6.52 -4.38 -15.06
N ARG A 96 5.61 -5.26 -15.43
CA ARG A 96 4.45 -4.95 -16.28
C ARG A 96 3.14 -4.92 -15.52
N GLY A 97 3.19 -5.12 -14.22
CA GLY A 97 2.04 -5.12 -13.35
C GLY A 97 2.46 -5.09 -11.88
N GLN A 98 1.51 -4.82 -11.02
CA GLN A 98 1.70 -4.73 -9.58
C GLN A 98 0.43 -5.19 -8.87
N ARG A 99 0.55 -5.53 -7.58
CA ARG A 99 -0.63 -5.77 -6.74
C ARG A 99 -1.37 -4.44 -6.51
N GLY A 100 -2.69 -4.52 -6.42
CA GLY A 100 -3.50 -3.41 -5.97
C GLY A 100 -3.29 -3.15 -4.47
N ARG A 101 -3.73 -1.99 -4.00
CA ARG A 101 -3.66 -1.58 -2.60
C ARG A 101 -4.99 -0.98 -2.16
N MET A 102 -5.39 -1.25 -0.95
CA MET A 102 -6.45 -0.52 -0.25
C MET A 102 -6.14 -0.45 1.23
N GLU A 103 -6.70 0.53 1.90
CA GLU A 103 -6.62 0.65 3.35
C GLU A 103 -7.97 0.36 3.97
N ILE A 104 -7.96 -0.52 4.98
CA ILE A 104 -9.15 -0.94 5.72
C ILE A 104 -9.03 -0.42 7.14
N ARG A 105 -10.13 0.11 7.66
CA ARG A 105 -10.26 0.51 9.05
C ARG A 105 -11.15 -0.47 9.79
N VAL A 106 -10.69 -0.93 10.94
CA VAL A 106 -11.48 -1.75 11.87
C VAL A 106 -11.63 -0.99 13.17
N ASP A 107 -12.86 -0.75 13.58
CA ASP A 107 -13.23 -0.07 14.83
C ASP A 107 -13.95 -1.05 15.75
N VAL A 108 -13.51 -1.15 17.01
CA VAL A 108 -14.18 -1.95 18.04
C VAL A 108 -14.53 -1.11 19.25
N GLN A 109 -15.71 -1.37 19.80
CA GLN A 109 -16.23 -0.66 20.97
C GLN A 109 -16.10 -1.52 22.22
N GLY A 110 -15.84 -0.84 23.33
CA GLY A 110 -15.83 -1.38 24.67
C GLY A 110 -16.72 -0.59 25.61
N VAL A 111 -16.51 -0.79 26.91
CA VAL A 111 -17.19 -0.05 27.98
C VAL A 111 -16.14 0.45 28.96
N SER A 112 -16.05 1.78 29.11
CA SER A 112 -15.09 2.38 30.02
C SER A 112 -15.49 2.22 31.48
N CYS A 113 -14.49 2.06 32.32
CA CYS A 113 -14.60 2.13 33.77
C CYS A 113 -13.26 2.51 34.39
N HIS A 114 -13.22 2.70 35.71
CA HIS A 114 -11.98 2.99 36.40
C HIS A 114 -11.01 1.80 36.30
N GLY A 115 -9.76 2.05 35.97
CA GLY A 115 -8.74 1.02 35.72
C GLY A 115 -8.44 0.09 36.91
N SER A 116 -8.80 0.49 38.15
CA SER A 116 -8.68 -0.36 39.35
C SER A 116 -9.83 -1.37 39.52
N ALA A 117 -10.89 -1.29 38.70
CA ALA A 117 -12.03 -2.18 38.72
C ALA A 117 -12.40 -2.64 37.30
N PRO A 118 -11.43 -3.28 36.58
CA PRO A 118 -11.59 -3.60 35.17
C PRO A 118 -12.75 -4.57 34.88
N GLU A 119 -13.18 -5.33 35.85
CA GLU A 119 -14.32 -6.24 35.79
C GLU A 119 -15.68 -5.55 35.54
N ARG A 120 -15.72 -4.22 35.72
CA ARG A 120 -16.92 -3.39 35.47
C ARG A 120 -16.96 -2.82 34.07
N GLY A 121 -15.92 -3.00 33.29
CA GLY A 121 -15.79 -2.50 31.95
C GLY A 121 -15.67 -3.62 30.92
N ASP A 122 -15.45 -3.22 29.68
CA ASP A 122 -15.18 -4.13 28.58
C ASP A 122 -14.10 -3.49 27.70
N ASN A 123 -12.90 -4.05 27.71
CA ASN A 123 -11.71 -3.40 27.18
C ASN A 123 -11.59 -3.56 25.67
N ALA A 124 -11.79 -2.48 24.93
CA ALA A 124 -11.65 -2.45 23.47
C ALA A 124 -10.24 -2.81 22.98
N ILE A 125 -9.19 -2.54 23.75
CA ILE A 125 -7.81 -2.91 23.38
C ILE A 125 -7.67 -4.44 23.38
N TYR A 126 -8.24 -5.15 24.37
CA TYR A 126 -8.17 -6.61 24.41
C TYR A 126 -8.97 -7.25 23.26
N LYS A 127 -10.15 -6.69 22.94
CA LYS A 127 -10.90 -7.12 21.76
C LYS A 127 -10.11 -6.91 20.46
N MET A 128 -9.44 -5.78 20.34
CA MET A 128 -8.61 -5.50 19.17
C MET A 128 -7.40 -6.44 19.11
N ALA A 129 -6.82 -6.83 20.23
CA ALA A 129 -5.72 -7.80 20.26
C ALA A 129 -6.15 -9.18 19.69
N ASP A 130 -7.36 -9.64 20.01
CA ASP A 130 -7.93 -10.86 19.43
C ASP A 130 -8.14 -10.71 17.90
N ILE A 131 -8.68 -9.57 17.45
CA ILE A 131 -8.86 -9.28 16.01
C ILE A 131 -7.52 -9.24 15.28
N LEU A 132 -6.50 -8.62 15.86
CA LEU A 132 -5.15 -8.59 15.29
C LEU A 132 -4.53 -9.99 15.16
N GLN A 133 -4.89 -10.88 16.07
CA GLN A 133 -4.48 -12.28 16.00
C GLN A 133 -5.14 -12.99 14.80
N ASP A 134 -6.44 -12.80 14.58
CA ASP A 134 -7.13 -13.33 13.39
C ASP A 134 -6.49 -12.82 12.11
N ILE A 135 -6.16 -11.53 12.03
CA ILE A 135 -5.51 -10.91 10.86
C ILE A 135 -4.12 -11.53 10.61
N ARG A 136 -3.36 -11.77 11.65
CA ARG A 136 -2.06 -12.44 11.53
C ARG A 136 -2.21 -13.86 11.00
N ASP A 137 -3.19 -14.59 11.51
CA ASP A 137 -3.44 -15.98 11.14
C ASP A 137 -4.00 -16.07 9.71
N LEU A 138 -4.76 -15.07 9.24
CA LEU A 138 -5.21 -14.97 7.86
C LEU A 138 -4.03 -14.96 6.88
N ASN A 139 -3.00 -14.16 7.14
CA ASN A 139 -1.79 -14.14 6.32
C ASN A 139 -1.02 -15.46 6.33
N ALA A 140 -0.97 -16.13 7.49
CA ALA A 140 -0.31 -17.43 7.60
C ALA A 140 -1.03 -18.51 6.79
N ASN A 141 -2.36 -18.47 6.78
CA ASN A 141 -3.22 -19.45 6.10
C ASN A 141 -3.43 -19.15 4.61
N SER A 142 -3.25 -17.91 4.18
CA SER A 142 -3.40 -17.50 2.77
C SER A 142 -2.27 -18.02 1.85
N ALA A 143 -1.45 -18.93 2.34
CA ALA A 143 -0.39 -19.56 1.57
C ALA A 143 -0.89 -20.53 0.48
N ASP A 144 -2.19 -20.84 0.47
CA ASP A 144 -2.78 -21.72 -0.54
C ASP A 144 -3.02 -20.98 -1.86
N GLU A 145 -2.69 -21.69 -2.94
CA GLU A 145 -2.81 -21.23 -4.33
C GLU A 145 -4.19 -20.66 -4.63
N SER A 146 -4.33 -19.35 -4.65
CA SER A 146 -5.58 -18.76 -5.10
C SER A 146 -5.80 -19.10 -6.56
N THR A 147 -6.98 -19.62 -6.84
CA THR A 147 -7.38 -20.11 -8.17
C THR A 147 -7.40 -19.03 -9.25
N ALA A 148 -7.47 -17.75 -8.86
CA ALA A 148 -7.47 -16.61 -9.78
C ALA A 148 -6.16 -16.44 -10.56
N ILE A 149 -5.05 -17.00 -10.04
CA ILE A 149 -3.71 -16.79 -10.56
C ILE A 149 -3.25 -17.91 -11.49
N LYS A 150 -4.02 -18.97 -11.63
CA LYS A 150 -3.64 -20.07 -12.54
C LYS A 150 -3.32 -19.62 -13.97
N GLY A 151 -3.91 -18.52 -14.43
CA GLY A 151 -3.58 -17.89 -15.71
C GLY A 151 -2.24 -17.18 -15.69
N LEU A 152 -1.95 -16.43 -14.63
CA LEU A 152 -0.70 -15.68 -14.44
C LEU A 152 0.47 -16.63 -14.17
N VAL A 153 0.27 -17.62 -13.31
CA VAL A 153 1.26 -18.69 -13.02
C VAL A 153 1.59 -19.46 -14.28
N LYS A 154 0.65 -19.62 -15.21
CA LYS A 154 0.91 -20.26 -16.51
C LYS A 154 1.79 -19.42 -17.44
N MET A 155 1.66 -18.08 -17.39
CA MET A 155 2.55 -17.16 -18.13
C MET A 155 3.95 -17.09 -17.50
N LEU A 156 4.06 -17.42 -16.23
CA LEU A 156 5.28 -17.44 -15.43
C LEU A 156 5.73 -18.87 -15.09
N ASP A 157 5.17 -19.87 -15.81
CA ASP A 157 5.55 -21.29 -15.69
C ASP A 157 7.08 -21.41 -15.78
N PRO A 158 7.73 -22.10 -14.82
CA PRO A 158 9.17 -22.33 -14.82
C PRO A 158 9.73 -22.90 -16.12
N LYS A 159 8.90 -23.55 -16.96
CA LYS A 159 9.27 -23.97 -18.32
C LYS A 159 9.58 -22.80 -19.24
N PHE A 160 8.96 -21.64 -19.00
CA PHE A 160 9.13 -20.45 -19.83
C PHE A 160 9.96 -19.37 -19.13
N ASN A 161 10.06 -19.39 -17.80
CA ASN A 161 10.81 -18.40 -17.05
C ASN A 161 11.17 -18.95 -15.65
N PRO A 162 12.16 -19.87 -15.56
CA PRO A 162 12.52 -20.53 -14.31
C PRO A 162 13.01 -19.57 -13.22
N ASP A 163 13.49 -18.38 -13.61
CA ASP A 163 14.10 -17.42 -12.70
C ASP A 163 13.07 -16.51 -12.01
N HIS A 164 11.81 -16.51 -12.44
CA HIS A 164 10.75 -15.62 -11.94
C HIS A 164 9.57 -16.33 -11.24
N TYR A 165 9.72 -17.60 -10.89
CA TYR A 165 8.68 -18.37 -10.22
C TYR A 165 8.28 -17.78 -8.85
N GLU A 166 9.24 -17.30 -8.08
CA GLU A 166 8.98 -16.69 -6.76
C GLU A 166 8.26 -15.34 -6.88
N GLU A 167 8.55 -14.57 -7.92
CA GLU A 167 7.84 -13.31 -8.21
C GLU A 167 6.38 -13.55 -8.59
N ALA A 168 6.12 -14.57 -9.40
CA ALA A 168 4.77 -14.99 -9.73
C ALA A 168 3.96 -15.41 -8.50
N ARG A 169 4.60 -16.18 -7.63
CA ARG A 169 4.02 -16.59 -6.36
C ARG A 169 3.73 -15.40 -5.45
N PHE A 170 4.61 -14.41 -5.43
CA PHE A 170 4.42 -13.17 -4.69
C PHE A 170 3.24 -12.35 -5.23
N LEU A 171 3.17 -12.10 -6.53
CA LEU A 171 2.08 -11.37 -7.18
C LEU A 171 0.74 -12.07 -7.03
N GLY A 172 0.77 -13.38 -6.91
CA GLY A 172 -0.38 -14.24 -6.77
C GLY A 172 -1.04 -14.25 -5.41
N ARG A 173 -0.51 -13.56 -4.44
CA ARG A 173 -0.98 -13.59 -3.06
C ARG A 173 -1.36 -12.20 -2.58
N GLY A 174 -2.61 -12.04 -2.17
CA GLY A 174 -3.03 -10.88 -1.37
C GLY A 174 -2.41 -10.94 0.03
N THR A 175 -2.17 -9.79 0.64
CA THR A 175 -1.69 -9.68 2.02
C THR A 175 -2.47 -8.61 2.77
N VAL A 176 -2.55 -8.74 4.08
CA VAL A 176 -3.10 -7.73 4.97
C VAL A 176 -2.15 -7.51 6.15
N THR A 177 -1.82 -6.25 6.43
CA THR A 177 -0.89 -5.89 7.49
C THR A 177 -1.52 -4.81 8.37
N ALA A 178 -1.54 -5.03 9.68
CA ALA A 178 -1.89 -3.97 10.62
C ALA A 178 -0.74 -2.96 10.67
N SER A 179 -0.99 -1.75 10.18
CA SER A 179 0.04 -0.72 10.00
C SER A 179 -0.01 0.39 11.05
N GLN A 180 -1.17 0.63 11.64
CA GLN A 180 -1.34 1.68 12.64
C GLN A 180 -2.48 1.34 13.62
N ILE A 181 -2.24 1.56 14.91
CA ILE A 181 -3.29 1.56 15.95
C ILE A 181 -3.55 3.01 16.32
N PHE A 182 -4.83 3.41 16.28
CA PHE A 182 -5.22 4.77 16.64
C PHE A 182 -5.37 4.93 18.15
N TYR A 183 -5.16 6.14 18.61
CA TYR A 183 -5.37 6.51 20.01
C TYR A 183 -6.81 6.22 20.43
N THR A 184 -6.98 5.55 21.54
CA THR A 184 -8.25 4.91 21.88
C THR A 184 -8.93 5.48 23.13
N SER A 185 -8.16 6.07 24.04
CA SER A 185 -8.70 6.54 25.32
C SER A 185 -8.02 7.83 25.75
N PRO A 186 -8.78 8.83 26.21
CA PRO A 186 -8.24 10.08 26.75
C PRO A 186 -7.59 9.90 28.12
N SER A 187 -7.77 8.75 28.78
CA SER A 187 -7.28 8.49 30.13
C SER A 187 -6.44 7.22 30.23
N ARG A 188 -5.27 7.33 30.81
CA ARG A 188 -4.37 6.19 31.08
C ARG A 188 -4.78 5.34 32.30
N CYS A 189 -5.74 5.80 33.07
CA CYS A 189 -6.26 5.11 34.26
C CYS A 189 -7.70 4.59 34.10
N ALA A 190 -8.20 4.50 32.89
CA ALA A 190 -9.50 3.95 32.56
C ALA A 190 -9.38 2.76 31.61
N VAL A 191 -10.36 1.85 31.65
CA VAL A 191 -10.54 0.82 30.66
C VAL A 191 -10.93 1.49 29.33
N ALA A 192 -10.27 1.10 28.24
CA ALA A 192 -10.51 1.68 26.92
C ALA A 192 -11.89 1.30 26.38
N ASP A 193 -12.67 2.30 25.97
CA ASP A 193 -14.01 2.15 25.39
C ASP A 193 -14.02 2.06 23.87
N SER A 194 -12.91 2.30 23.24
CA SER A 194 -12.73 2.23 21.79
C SER A 194 -11.32 1.81 21.42
N CYS A 195 -11.15 1.15 20.28
CA CYS A 195 -9.88 0.90 19.66
C CYS A 195 -10.08 0.80 18.15
N ALA A 196 -9.18 1.35 17.38
CA ALA A 196 -9.21 1.25 15.94
C ALA A 196 -7.83 0.93 15.37
N VAL A 197 -7.82 0.20 14.25
CA VAL A 197 -6.60 -0.16 13.52
C VAL A 197 -6.78 0.14 12.04
N SER A 198 -5.68 0.56 11.40
CA SER A 198 -5.57 0.61 9.94
C SER A 198 -4.85 -0.63 9.43
N LEU A 199 -5.38 -1.21 8.37
CA LEU A 199 -4.82 -2.37 7.68
C LEU A 199 -4.41 -1.95 6.27
N ASP A 200 -3.16 -2.18 5.90
CA ASP A 200 -2.68 -2.15 4.51
C ASP A 200 -3.04 -3.49 3.85
N ARG A 201 -3.95 -3.46 2.90
CA ARG A 201 -4.36 -4.62 2.12
C ARG A 201 -3.74 -4.55 0.73
N ARG A 202 -2.92 -5.54 0.38
CA ARG A 202 -2.43 -5.73 -0.99
C ARG A 202 -3.31 -6.74 -1.68
N MET A 203 -3.87 -6.32 -2.82
CA MET A 203 -4.84 -7.08 -3.60
C MET A 203 -4.16 -7.78 -4.75
N THR A 204 -4.66 -8.96 -5.09
CA THR A 204 -4.20 -9.72 -6.25
C THR A 204 -5.29 -9.85 -7.30
N ALA A 205 -4.94 -10.37 -8.47
CA ALA A 205 -5.88 -10.56 -9.57
C ALA A 205 -7.11 -11.39 -9.14
N GLY A 206 -8.29 -10.91 -9.48
CA GLY A 206 -9.56 -11.53 -9.13
C GLY A 206 -10.13 -11.10 -7.79
N GLU A 207 -9.40 -10.36 -6.97
CA GLU A 207 -9.94 -9.71 -5.77
C GLU A 207 -10.55 -8.35 -6.10
N THR A 208 -11.59 -8.00 -5.38
CA THR A 208 -12.21 -6.68 -5.41
C THR A 208 -12.16 -6.07 -4.00
N TRP A 209 -12.31 -4.75 -3.89
CA TRP A 209 -12.35 -4.13 -2.57
C TRP A 209 -13.48 -4.68 -1.70
N GLN A 210 -14.62 -5.02 -2.32
CA GLN A 210 -15.76 -5.64 -1.63
C GLN A 210 -15.38 -7.02 -1.07
N SER A 211 -14.69 -7.86 -1.86
CA SER A 211 -14.25 -9.17 -1.38
C SER A 211 -13.24 -9.05 -0.26
N CYS A 212 -12.34 -8.08 -0.32
CA CYS A 212 -11.36 -7.83 0.74
C CYS A 212 -11.99 -7.32 2.04
N LEU A 213 -12.99 -6.45 1.97
CA LEU A 213 -13.76 -6.04 3.17
C LEU A 213 -14.51 -7.23 3.77
N ALA A 214 -15.21 -8.00 2.93
CA ALA A 214 -15.97 -9.16 3.37
C ALA A 214 -15.08 -10.22 4.05
N GLU A 215 -13.84 -10.39 3.60
CA GLU A 215 -12.87 -11.28 4.23
C GLU A 215 -12.55 -10.84 5.67
N ILE A 216 -12.34 -9.56 5.91
CA ILE A 216 -12.09 -9.02 7.25
C ILE A 216 -13.37 -9.04 8.11
N GLU A 217 -14.51 -8.70 7.53
CA GLU A 217 -15.80 -8.79 8.22
C GLU A 217 -16.13 -10.20 8.69
N ALA A 218 -15.71 -11.22 7.96
CA ALA A 218 -15.94 -12.62 8.28
C ALA A 218 -15.02 -13.18 9.38
N LEU A 219 -14.03 -12.44 9.85
CA LEU A 219 -13.11 -12.90 10.88
C LEU A 219 -13.84 -13.20 12.19
N PRO A 220 -13.48 -14.30 12.90
CA PRO A 220 -14.22 -14.74 14.07
C PRO A 220 -14.38 -13.70 15.16
N HIS A 221 -13.32 -12.96 15.48
CA HIS A 221 -13.37 -11.95 16.53
C HIS A 221 -13.99 -10.61 16.04
N VAL A 222 -13.94 -10.32 14.76
CA VAL A 222 -14.71 -9.20 14.16
C VAL A 222 -16.20 -9.45 14.36
N GLN A 223 -16.67 -10.63 14.01
CA GLN A 223 -18.08 -11.05 14.23
C GLN A 223 -18.45 -11.11 15.71
N LYS A 224 -17.60 -11.73 16.53
CA LYS A 224 -17.84 -11.89 17.98
C LYS A 224 -18.04 -10.56 18.70
N TYR A 225 -17.27 -9.55 18.34
CA TYR A 225 -17.29 -8.24 18.98
C TYR A 225 -18.14 -7.20 18.25
N GLY A 226 -18.70 -7.54 17.11
CA GLY A 226 -19.46 -6.61 16.28
C GLY A 226 -18.61 -5.41 15.83
N ALA A 227 -17.33 -5.66 15.52
CA ALA A 227 -16.44 -4.62 15.08
C ALA A 227 -16.87 -4.07 13.71
N LYS A 228 -16.76 -2.76 13.53
CA LYS A 228 -17.09 -2.11 12.27
C LYS A 228 -15.88 -2.17 11.35
N VAL A 229 -16.07 -2.72 10.16
CA VAL A 229 -15.06 -2.72 9.08
C VAL A 229 -15.49 -1.71 8.03
N SER A 230 -14.56 -0.90 7.55
CA SER A 230 -14.81 0.09 6.51
C SER A 230 -13.53 0.35 5.72
N MET A 231 -13.67 0.91 4.50
CA MET A 231 -12.51 1.51 3.85
C MET A 231 -12.03 2.71 4.66
N TYR A 232 -10.71 2.86 4.75
CA TYR A 232 -10.14 4.04 5.37
C TYR A 232 -10.35 5.24 4.45
N GLU A 233 -11.15 6.18 4.89
CA GLU A 233 -11.38 7.43 4.19
C GLU A 233 -10.39 8.48 4.69
N TYR A 234 -9.52 8.96 3.81
CA TYR A 234 -8.73 10.14 4.10
C TYR A 234 -9.63 11.36 4.15
N ALA A 235 -9.54 12.16 5.22
CA ALA A 235 -10.14 13.49 5.25
C ALA A 235 -9.46 14.36 4.20
N ARG A 236 -10.10 14.59 3.07
CA ARG A 236 -9.52 15.27 1.91
C ARG A 236 -10.14 16.60 1.65
N PRO A 237 -9.38 17.54 1.07
CA PRO A 237 -9.95 18.75 0.53
C PRO A 237 -11.07 18.45 -0.47
N SER A 238 -12.06 19.31 -0.52
CA SER A 238 -13.32 19.12 -1.23
C SER A 238 -13.23 18.85 -2.75
N TRP A 239 -12.09 19.05 -3.36
CA TRP A 239 -11.91 18.85 -4.80
C TRP A 239 -11.54 17.41 -5.20
N THR A 240 -11.21 16.58 -4.24
CA THR A 240 -10.67 15.25 -4.59
C THR A 240 -11.74 14.22 -4.89
N GLY A 241 -12.84 14.18 -4.14
CA GLY A 241 -13.90 13.19 -4.34
C GLY A 241 -13.42 11.75 -4.57
N LEU A 242 -12.13 11.49 -4.30
CA LEU A 242 -11.46 10.25 -4.63
C LEU A 242 -11.54 9.32 -3.45
N THR A 243 -12.14 8.19 -3.69
CA THR A 243 -12.16 7.08 -2.75
C THR A 243 -11.18 6.02 -3.24
N TYR A 244 -10.31 5.54 -2.35
CA TYR A 244 -9.67 4.27 -2.57
C TYR A 244 -10.74 3.18 -2.69
N PRO A 245 -10.61 2.24 -3.57
CA PRO A 245 -9.44 1.39 -3.72
C PRO A 245 -8.75 1.55 -5.08
N ILE A 246 -7.47 1.26 -5.13
CA ILE A 246 -6.78 0.99 -6.38
C ILE A 246 -6.94 -0.50 -6.66
N GLU A 247 -7.71 -0.80 -7.68
CA GLU A 247 -7.82 -2.17 -8.17
C GLU A 247 -6.51 -2.60 -8.84
N CYS A 248 -6.20 -3.88 -8.74
CA CYS A 248 -5.02 -4.46 -9.37
C CYS A 248 -5.18 -4.47 -10.89
N TYR A 249 -4.30 -3.80 -11.60
CA TYR A 249 -4.21 -3.86 -13.05
C TYR A 249 -2.95 -4.63 -13.45
N PHE A 250 -3.11 -5.63 -14.27
CA PHE A 250 -2.04 -6.43 -14.88
C PHE A 250 -1.90 -6.10 -16.37
#